data_5b20fc9fd236c83ee98b841338e239a1
#
_entry.id   5b20fc9fd236c83ee98b841338e239a1
#
_cell.length_a   1.000
_cell.length_b   1.000
_cell.length_c   1.000
_cell.angle_alpha   90.00
_cell.angle_beta   90.00
_cell.angle_gamma   90.00
#
_symmetry.space_group_name_H-M   'P 1'
#
loop_
_entity.id
_entity.type
_entity.pdbx_description
1 polymer ?
#
loop_
_entity_poly.entity_id
_entity_poly.type
_entity_poly.pdbx_seq_one_letter_code
_entity_poly.pdbx_strand_id
1 'polypeptide(L)'
;MISLQPKANFYQTFFQKANLIPGGNDSLVYTTLSGTVGMLVPFSSHEDQDFFQHLEMHMRAENPPLAGRDHLAYRSSYYPVKNVIDGDLCEQYNTLDPAKLASIADELDGKTPAEVSKKLEDIRTRYAF
;
A
#
# COMPACT_ATOMS: atom_id res chain seq x y z
N MET A 1 8.71 0.92 2.47
CA MET A 1 7.83 0.06 3.27
C MET A 1 6.40 0.29 2.85
N ILE A 2 5.63 -0.75 2.66
CA ILE A 2 4.20 -0.66 2.30
C ILE A 2 3.35 -0.82 3.56
N SER A 3 2.34 0.02 3.73
CA SER A 3 1.38 -0.09 4.83
C SER A 3 0.06 -0.66 4.32
N LEU A 4 -0.38 -1.76 4.90
CA LEU A 4 -1.70 -2.36 4.69
C LEU A 4 -2.57 -2.01 5.88
N GLN A 5 -3.22 -0.84 5.83
CA GLN A 5 -3.98 -0.31 6.95
C GLN A 5 -5.15 0.56 6.50
N PRO A 6 -6.32 0.43 7.12
CA PRO A 6 -7.38 1.40 6.97
C PRO A 6 -6.98 2.76 7.55
N LYS A 7 -7.39 3.79 6.87
CA LYS A 7 -7.04 5.20 7.10
C LYS A 7 -7.45 5.68 8.48
N ALA A 8 -6.50 5.79 9.37
CA ALA A 8 -6.79 6.42 10.66
C ALA A 8 -5.55 7.04 11.30
N ASN A 9 -5.68 8.26 11.76
CA ASN A 9 -4.69 8.95 12.57
C ASN A 9 -4.70 8.35 13.98
N PHE A 10 -3.90 7.29 14.20
CA PHE A 10 -3.88 6.66 15.50
C PHE A 10 -2.47 6.56 16.04
N TYR A 11 -2.37 6.77 17.34
CA TYR A 11 -1.18 6.42 18.08
C TYR A 11 -0.99 4.92 18.02
N GLN A 12 0.11 4.50 17.43
CA GLN A 12 0.51 3.11 17.41
C GLN A 12 0.96 2.71 18.81
N THR A 13 0.33 1.71 19.37
CA THR A 13 0.57 1.30 20.75
C THR A 13 1.40 0.06 20.90
N PHE A 14 1.49 -0.73 19.84
CA PHE A 14 2.19 -2.01 19.89
C PHE A 14 2.73 -2.39 18.51
N PHE A 15 3.99 -2.85 18.46
CA PHE A 15 4.64 -3.38 17.27
C PHE A 15 5.17 -4.77 17.54
N GLN A 16 4.93 -5.70 16.64
CA GLN A 16 5.45 -7.06 16.71
C GLN A 16 5.91 -7.54 15.34
N LYS A 17 7.11 -8.07 15.29
CA LYS A 17 7.58 -8.81 14.11
C LYS A 17 6.85 -10.15 14.07
N ALA A 18 6.24 -10.47 12.93
CA ALA A 18 5.47 -11.68 12.76
C ALA A 18 5.63 -12.25 11.35
N ASN A 19 5.57 -13.58 11.29
CA ASN A 19 5.42 -14.32 10.05
C ASN A 19 3.99 -14.87 10.02
N LEU A 20 3.15 -14.32 9.14
CA LEU A 20 1.72 -14.62 9.12
C LEU A 20 1.37 -15.86 8.30
N ILE A 21 2.28 -16.33 7.46
CA ILE A 21 2.11 -17.53 6.64
C ILE A 21 3.29 -18.48 6.82
N PRO A 22 3.06 -19.79 6.91
CA PRO A 22 4.16 -20.76 7.02
C PRO A 22 5.12 -20.64 5.84
N GLY A 23 6.42 -20.46 6.13
CA GLY A 23 7.44 -20.25 5.11
C GLY A 23 7.44 -18.88 4.42
N GLY A 24 6.60 -17.95 4.87
CA GLY A 24 6.56 -16.57 4.37
C GLY A 24 7.65 -15.68 4.94
N ASN A 25 7.65 -14.43 4.51
CA ASN A 25 8.58 -13.43 5.00
C ASN A 25 8.04 -12.74 6.27
N ASP A 26 8.96 -12.23 7.08
CA ASP A 26 8.60 -11.47 8.28
C ASP A 26 8.05 -10.08 7.90
N SER A 27 7.01 -9.68 8.60
CA SER A 27 6.41 -8.36 8.53
C SER A 27 6.32 -7.73 9.92
N LEU A 28 6.07 -6.45 9.98
CA LEU A 28 5.83 -5.73 11.23
C LEU A 28 4.34 -5.47 11.40
N VAL A 29 3.73 -6.15 12.35
CA VAL A 29 2.32 -5.95 12.71
C VAL A 29 2.23 -4.89 13.80
N TYR A 30 1.27 -4.00 13.70
CA TYR A 30 1.02 -2.99 14.73
C TYR A 30 -0.46 -2.88 15.07
N THR A 31 -0.75 -2.40 16.25
CA THR A 31 -2.10 -2.11 16.72
C THR A 31 -2.20 -0.64 17.16
N THR A 32 -3.41 -0.12 17.15
CA THR A 32 -3.69 1.25 17.55
C THR A 32 -4.66 1.29 18.74
N LEU A 33 -4.75 2.43 19.40
CA LEU A 33 -5.69 2.64 20.53
C LEU A 33 -7.15 2.46 20.13
N SER A 34 -7.50 2.68 18.88
CA SER A 34 -8.87 2.50 18.36
C SER A 34 -9.22 1.05 18.02
N GLY A 35 -8.30 0.11 18.21
CA GLY A 35 -8.49 -1.30 17.87
C GLY A 35 -8.15 -1.66 16.41
N THR A 36 -7.57 -0.76 15.65
CA THR A 36 -7.10 -1.07 14.29
C THR A 36 -5.84 -1.94 14.35
N VAL A 37 -5.80 -2.95 13.49
CA VAL A 37 -4.62 -3.78 13.26
C VAL A 37 -4.09 -3.49 11.86
N GLY A 38 -2.81 -3.21 11.76
CA GLY A 38 -2.15 -2.94 10.49
C GLY A 38 -0.83 -3.70 10.36
N MET A 39 -0.30 -3.71 9.15
CA MET A 39 0.94 -4.39 8.84
C MET A 39 1.84 -3.50 7.98
N LEU A 40 3.12 -3.47 8.33
CA LEU A 40 4.16 -2.83 7.53
C LEU A 40 5.01 -3.90 6.87
N VAL A 41 5.05 -3.86 5.56
CA VAL A 41 5.77 -4.82 4.71
C VAL A 41 7.01 -4.13 4.15
N PRO A 42 8.23 -4.62 4.43
CA PRO A 42 9.43 -4.03 3.85
C PRO A 42 9.57 -4.41 2.37
N PHE A 43 9.98 -3.46 1.54
CA PHE A 43 10.40 -3.77 0.19
C PHE A 43 11.79 -4.39 0.19
N SER A 44 11.96 -5.45 -0.59
CA SER A 44 13.25 -6.11 -0.79
C SER A 44 14.01 -5.62 -2.01
N SER A 45 13.36 -4.85 -2.87
CA SER A 45 13.87 -4.40 -4.16
C SER A 45 13.52 -2.92 -4.42
N HIS A 46 14.47 -2.18 -4.97
CA HIS A 46 14.22 -0.81 -5.43
C HIS A 46 13.20 -0.75 -6.57
N GLU A 47 13.20 -1.75 -7.44
CA GLU A 47 12.21 -1.84 -8.52
C GLU A 47 10.78 -1.92 -7.99
N ASP A 48 10.55 -2.74 -6.96
CA ASP A 48 9.24 -2.84 -6.33
C ASP A 48 8.87 -1.54 -5.61
N GLN A 49 9.83 -0.92 -4.94
CA GLN A 49 9.63 0.37 -4.28
C GLN A 49 9.19 1.45 -5.28
N ASP A 50 9.90 1.60 -6.39
CA ASP A 50 9.60 2.59 -7.42
C ASP A 50 8.25 2.31 -8.07
N PHE A 51 7.97 1.06 -8.38
CA PHE A 51 6.69 0.64 -8.95
C PHE A 51 5.50 1.01 -8.04
N PHE A 52 5.55 0.63 -6.77
CA PHE A 52 4.46 0.92 -5.84
C PHE A 52 4.35 2.41 -5.50
N GLN A 53 5.45 3.15 -5.51
CA GLN A 53 5.44 4.60 -5.31
C GLN A 53 4.72 5.30 -6.47
N HIS A 54 4.99 4.92 -7.70
CA HIS A 54 4.31 5.46 -8.88
C HIS A 54 2.83 5.03 -8.92
N LEU A 55 2.53 3.78 -8.61
CA LEU A 55 1.16 3.30 -8.52
C LEU A 55 0.36 4.09 -7.47
N GLU A 56 0.91 4.31 -6.29
CA GLU A 56 0.27 5.11 -5.25
C GLU A 56 -0.01 6.55 -5.73
N MET A 57 0.92 7.15 -6.44
CA MET A 57 0.76 8.50 -6.98
C MET A 57 -0.44 8.59 -7.94
N HIS A 58 -0.59 7.63 -8.84
CA HIS A 58 -1.74 7.54 -9.73
C HIS A 58 -3.04 7.27 -8.99
N MET A 59 -3.01 6.35 -8.02
CA MET A 59 -4.21 6.02 -7.24
C MET A 59 -4.70 7.17 -6.37
N ARG A 60 -3.82 8.03 -5.88
CA ARG A 60 -4.23 9.25 -5.15
C ARG A 60 -5.00 10.22 -6.03
N ALA A 61 -4.64 10.31 -7.30
CA ALA A 61 -5.35 11.16 -8.27
C ALA A 61 -6.72 10.58 -8.64
N GLU A 62 -6.81 9.26 -8.80
CA GLU A 62 -8.05 8.57 -9.21
C GLU A 62 -9.06 8.38 -8.08
N ASN A 63 -8.59 8.15 -6.87
CA ASN A 63 -9.41 7.96 -5.67
C ASN A 63 -9.12 9.05 -4.63
N PRO A 64 -9.58 10.29 -4.82
CA PRO A 64 -9.38 11.34 -3.84
C PRO A 64 -10.08 10.99 -2.52
N PRO A 65 -9.51 11.38 -1.37
CA PRO A 65 -10.09 11.07 -0.08
C PRO A 65 -11.41 11.82 0.12
N LEU A 66 -12.42 11.13 0.65
CA LEU A 66 -13.76 11.67 0.88
C LEU A 66 -13.77 12.85 1.87
N ALA A 67 -12.79 12.89 2.78
CA ALA A 67 -12.69 13.92 3.81
C ALA A 67 -11.95 15.20 3.36
N GLY A 68 -11.58 15.33 2.09
CA GLY A 68 -10.88 16.49 1.55
C GLY A 68 -9.42 16.66 2.02
N ARG A 69 -8.88 15.67 2.73
CA ARG A 69 -7.46 15.64 3.13
C ARG A 69 -6.69 14.63 2.29
N ASP A 70 -5.44 14.95 1.96
CA ASP A 70 -4.56 14.02 1.25
C ASP A 70 -4.39 12.71 2.06
N HIS A 71 -4.30 11.58 1.35
CA HIS A 71 -4.00 10.28 1.94
C HIS A 71 -2.74 10.31 2.82
N LEU A 72 -1.74 11.09 2.46
CA LEU A 72 -0.53 11.29 3.24
C LEU A 72 -0.79 11.84 4.63
N ALA A 73 -1.78 12.72 4.79
CA ALA A 73 -2.12 13.33 6.07
C ALA A 73 -2.69 12.33 7.10
N TYR A 74 -3.16 11.17 6.63
CA TYR A 74 -3.68 10.11 7.50
C TYR A 74 -2.62 9.10 7.95
N ARG A 75 -1.46 9.08 7.31
CA ARG A 75 -0.41 8.09 7.58
C ARG A 75 0.56 8.51 8.67
N SER A 76 0.77 9.80 8.85
CA SER A 76 1.73 10.33 9.80
C SER A 76 1.35 11.72 10.26
N SER A 77 1.67 12.03 11.52
CA SER A 77 1.63 13.39 12.06
C SER A 77 2.81 14.25 11.57
N TYR A 78 3.81 13.63 10.96
CA TYR A 78 4.97 14.30 10.40
C TYR A 78 4.82 14.48 8.90
N TYR A 79 5.06 15.67 8.42
CA TYR A 79 5.08 15.99 7.00
C TYR A 79 6.47 16.52 6.60
N PRO A 80 7.00 16.13 5.43
CA PRO A 80 6.47 15.15 4.47
C PRO A 80 6.59 13.70 4.96
N VAL A 81 5.59 12.89 4.66
CA VAL A 81 5.63 11.44 4.92
C VAL A 81 6.60 10.80 3.94
N LYS A 82 7.62 10.13 4.46
CA LYS A 82 8.66 9.49 3.66
C LYS A 82 8.67 7.98 3.91
N ASN A 83 9.11 7.25 2.90
CA ASN A 83 9.44 5.81 2.99
C ASN A 83 8.27 4.90 3.38
N VAL A 84 7.03 5.37 3.27
CA VAL A 84 5.83 4.56 3.52
C VAL A 84 4.85 4.73 2.37
N ILE A 85 4.39 3.62 1.83
CA ILE A 85 3.40 3.55 0.75
C ILE A 85 2.10 2.98 1.32
N ASP A 86 0.97 3.57 0.93
CA ASP A 86 -0.36 3.10 1.31
C ASP A 86 -0.76 1.90 0.45
N GLY A 87 -0.60 0.70 0.99
CA GLY A 87 -0.92 -0.53 0.30
C GLY A 87 -2.41 -0.71 0.03
N ASP A 88 -3.26 -0.27 0.95
CA ASP A 88 -4.72 -0.35 0.77
C ASP A 88 -5.19 0.52 -0.39
N LEU A 89 -4.56 1.69 -0.57
CA LEU A 89 -4.84 2.54 -1.72
C LEU A 89 -4.37 1.89 -3.03
N CYS A 90 -3.18 1.29 -3.04
CA CYS A 90 -2.67 0.55 -4.20
C CYS A 90 -3.57 -0.63 -4.59
N GLU A 91 -4.10 -1.35 -3.61
CA GLU A 91 -5.01 -2.49 -3.83
C GLU A 91 -6.33 -2.08 -4.49
N GLN A 92 -6.75 -0.83 -4.34
CA GLN A 92 -7.96 -0.31 -5.02
C GLN A 92 -7.79 -0.20 -6.53
N TYR A 93 -6.59 -0.37 -7.07
CA TYR A 93 -6.35 -0.40 -8.51
C TYR A 93 -7.32 -1.34 -9.24
N ASN A 94 -7.53 -2.54 -8.72
CA ASN A 94 -8.39 -3.55 -9.33
C ASN A 94 -9.89 -3.18 -9.35
N THR A 95 -10.29 -2.11 -8.66
CA THR A 95 -11.66 -1.62 -8.65
C THR A 95 -11.95 -0.55 -9.69
N LEU A 96 -10.93 -0.10 -10.42
CA LEU A 96 -11.06 0.93 -11.45
C LEU A 96 -11.70 0.40 -12.74
N ASP A 97 -12.21 1.32 -13.53
CA ASP A 97 -12.71 1.01 -14.88
C ASP A 97 -11.60 0.48 -15.79
N PRO A 98 -11.90 -0.43 -16.74
CA PRO A 98 -10.88 -1.02 -17.63
C PRO A 98 -10.04 0.00 -18.39
N ALA A 99 -10.62 1.14 -18.79
CA ALA A 99 -9.91 2.22 -19.48
C ALA A 99 -8.85 2.87 -18.55
N LYS A 100 -9.19 3.10 -17.29
CA LYS A 100 -8.27 3.64 -16.28
C LYS A 100 -7.18 2.64 -15.91
N LEU A 101 -7.53 1.36 -15.78
CA LEU A 101 -6.56 0.30 -15.55
C LEU A 101 -5.48 0.28 -16.65
N ALA A 102 -5.90 0.35 -17.90
CA ALA A 102 -4.99 0.37 -19.05
C ALA A 102 -4.11 1.62 -19.08
N SER A 103 -4.70 2.80 -18.84
CA SER A 103 -3.97 4.07 -18.82
C SER A 103 -2.89 4.10 -17.74
N ILE A 104 -3.22 3.72 -16.52
CA ILE A 104 -2.27 3.68 -15.40
C ILE A 104 -1.18 2.65 -15.65
N ALA A 105 -1.54 1.46 -16.14
CA ALA A 105 -0.58 0.41 -16.44
C ALA A 105 0.44 0.83 -17.51
N ASP A 106 -0.01 1.54 -18.53
CA ASP A 106 0.87 2.07 -19.59
C ASP A 106 1.86 3.11 -19.02
N GLU A 107 1.42 3.97 -18.11
CA GLU A 107 2.28 4.93 -17.43
C GLU A 107 3.25 4.28 -16.43
N LEU A 108 2.98 3.04 -16.01
CA LEU A 108 3.85 2.23 -15.16
C LEU A 108 4.82 1.37 -16.02
N ASP A 109 5.72 2.04 -16.76
CA ASP A 109 6.72 1.41 -17.63
C ASP A 109 6.12 0.53 -18.74
N GLY A 110 4.96 0.90 -19.28
CA GLY A 110 4.30 0.17 -20.37
C GLY A 110 3.81 -1.22 -19.98
N LYS A 111 3.46 -1.41 -18.70
CA LYS A 111 2.91 -2.69 -18.20
C LYS A 111 1.47 -2.89 -18.63
N THR A 112 1.03 -4.15 -18.61
CA THR A 112 -0.38 -4.49 -18.78
C THR A 112 -1.12 -4.45 -17.45
N PRO A 113 -2.45 -4.25 -17.43
CA PRO A 113 -3.23 -4.33 -16.19
C PRO A 113 -3.06 -5.66 -15.44
N ALA A 114 -2.90 -6.77 -16.17
CA ALA A 114 -2.66 -8.08 -15.58
C ALA A 114 -1.32 -8.15 -14.83
N GLU A 115 -0.28 -7.53 -15.35
CA GLU A 115 1.04 -7.46 -14.69
C GLU A 115 1.00 -6.61 -13.41
N VAL A 116 0.26 -5.50 -13.43
CA VAL A 116 0.06 -4.67 -12.24
C VAL A 116 -0.69 -5.45 -11.16
N SER A 117 -1.79 -6.09 -11.51
CA SER A 117 -2.58 -6.91 -10.59
C SER A 117 -1.77 -8.06 -10.02
N LYS A 118 -0.95 -8.72 -10.85
CA LYS A 118 -0.06 -9.79 -10.41
C LYS A 118 0.98 -9.31 -9.42
N LYS A 119 1.59 -8.15 -9.63
CA LYS A 119 2.55 -7.57 -8.67
C LYS A 119 1.91 -7.26 -7.32
N LEU A 120 0.68 -6.74 -7.30
CA LEU A 120 -0.09 -6.53 -6.08
C LEU A 120 -0.36 -7.84 -5.34
N GLU A 121 -0.78 -8.88 -6.06
CA GLU A 121 -1.01 -10.20 -5.50
C GLU A 121 0.29 -10.83 -4.96
N ASP A 122 1.38 -10.75 -5.69
CA ASP A 122 2.67 -11.30 -5.31
C ASP A 122 3.20 -10.71 -4.00
N ILE A 123 3.08 -9.39 -3.80
CA ILE A 123 3.54 -8.78 -2.55
C ILE A 123 2.62 -9.16 -1.39
N ARG A 124 1.32 -9.23 -1.61
CA ARG A 124 0.37 -9.65 -0.59
C ARG A 124 0.60 -11.09 -0.15
N THR A 125 0.77 -12.02 -1.09
CA THR A 125 0.95 -13.45 -0.80
C THR A 125 2.27 -13.79 -0.12
N ARG A 126 3.31 -12.96 -0.27
CA ARG A 126 4.58 -13.16 0.46
C ARG A 126 4.46 -12.90 1.96
N TYR A 127 3.54 -12.06 2.40
CA TYR A 127 3.49 -11.56 3.78
C TYR A 127 2.16 -11.82 4.47
N ALA A 128 1.07 -11.92 3.75
CA ALA A 128 -0.26 -12.14 4.30
C ALA A 128 -0.94 -13.31 3.59
N PHE A 129 -1.85 -13.24 2.78
CA PHE A 129 -2.58 -14.38 2.17
C PHE A 129 -3.05 -14.09 0.75
#